data_b47eff0dac74c6105b01df570af65c3b
#
_entry.id   b47eff0dac74c6105b01df570af65c3b
#
_cell.length_a   1.000
_cell.length_b   1.000
_cell.length_c   1.000
_cell.angle_alpha   90.00
_cell.angle_beta   90.00
_cell.angle_gamma   90.00
#
_symmetry.space_group_name_H-M   'P 1'
#
loop_
_entity.id
_entity.type
_entity.pdbx_description
1 polymer ?
#
loop_
_entity_poly.entity_id
_entity_poly.type
_entity_poly.pdbx_seq_one_letter_code
_entity_poly.pdbx_strand_id
1 'polypeptide(L)'
;MKRIVRIVLVLLLLSAVVVTGGSLYMLSYSLTPDATMEAKNASSYKYMYAEYPFLQPWVDSLERTGALRDTVILGAEGERLHAMYAAAPRPTDRTAVIVHGYTDNAVRMLMIGYLYNHDLGCNILLPDLYYHGQSGGRAIRMGWKDRLDVLRWMEIANDIFGGDTRMVVHGISMGAATTMMVSGEEQRPYVKCFVEDCGYTSVRDQFAKELKEQFGLPAFPLLDVASWLCDLKYGWNFCEASSLKQVAKCELPMLFIHGDADGYVPTRMVYPLYEAKPGEKELWVVPGAAHAVSYRDNREEYTRRVKAFVEKYVGGEPEQTNENQ
;
A
#
# COMPACT_ATOMS: atom_id res chain seq x y z
N MET A 1 29.63 35.13 33.64
CA MET A 1 29.75 34.62 32.28
C MET A 1 29.97 33.09 32.22
N LYS A 2 31.07 32.51 32.72
CA LYS A 2 31.37 31.06 32.67
C LYS A 2 30.28 30.13 33.29
N ARG A 3 29.61 30.55 34.39
CA ARG A 3 28.56 29.78 35.07
C ARG A 3 27.27 29.75 34.23
N ILE A 4 26.88 30.85 33.62
CA ILE A 4 25.69 30.95 32.72
C ILE A 4 25.90 30.07 31.50
N VAL A 5 27.08 30.13 30.85
CA VAL A 5 27.43 29.32 29.70
C VAL A 5 27.34 27.81 30.05
N ARG A 6 27.85 27.40 31.21
CA ARG A 6 27.73 25.97 31.68
C ARG A 6 26.26 25.55 31.86
N ILE A 7 25.43 26.42 32.47
CA ILE A 7 24.00 26.14 32.65
C ILE A 7 23.31 25.97 31.28
N VAL A 8 23.57 26.90 30.35
CA VAL A 8 23.00 26.82 28.99
C VAL A 8 23.44 25.52 28.28
N LEU A 9 24.72 25.15 28.34
CA LEU A 9 25.22 23.91 27.75
C LEU A 9 24.58 22.67 28.35
N VAL A 10 24.38 22.63 29.68
CA VAL A 10 23.69 21.52 30.35
C VAL A 10 22.23 21.43 29.91
N LEU A 11 21.52 22.56 29.82
CA LEU A 11 20.13 22.57 29.35
C LEU A 11 20.01 22.11 27.89
N LEU A 12 20.92 22.55 27.03
CA LEU A 12 20.97 22.09 25.62
C LEU A 12 21.24 20.60 25.53
N LEU A 13 22.16 20.07 26.34
CA LEU A 13 22.44 18.63 26.38
C LEU A 13 21.23 17.83 26.86
N LEU A 14 20.57 18.28 27.94
CA LEU A 14 19.34 17.64 28.42
C LEU A 14 18.22 17.66 27.37
N SER A 15 18.03 18.80 26.69
CA SER A 15 17.06 18.91 25.61
C SER A 15 17.39 17.96 24.46
N ALA A 16 18.65 17.85 24.06
CA ALA A 16 19.08 16.91 23.03
C ALA A 16 18.81 15.45 23.42
N VAL A 17 19.09 15.07 24.69
CA VAL A 17 18.78 13.72 25.19
C VAL A 17 17.29 13.44 25.16
N VAL A 18 16.44 14.38 25.61
CA VAL A 18 14.98 14.23 25.59
C VAL A 18 14.44 14.10 24.16
N VAL A 19 14.89 14.95 23.26
CA VAL A 19 14.47 14.91 21.84
C VAL A 19 14.89 13.59 21.18
N THR A 20 16.15 13.17 21.38
CA THR A 20 16.66 11.92 20.82
C THR A 20 15.90 10.70 21.38
N GLY A 21 15.70 10.65 22.69
CA GLY A 21 14.95 9.58 23.35
C GLY A 21 13.49 9.53 22.88
N GLY A 22 12.82 10.68 22.78
CA GLY A 22 11.47 10.79 22.24
C GLY A 22 11.40 10.36 20.77
N SER A 23 12.36 10.76 19.96
CA SER A 23 12.42 10.38 18.54
C SER A 23 12.67 8.87 18.35
N LEU A 24 13.52 8.25 19.17
CA LEU A 24 13.74 6.80 19.17
C LEU A 24 12.48 6.04 19.59
N TYR A 25 11.78 6.53 20.60
CA TYR A 25 10.52 5.95 21.05
C TYR A 25 9.47 6.01 19.91
N MET A 26 9.28 7.17 19.28
CA MET A 26 8.34 7.34 18.17
C MET A 26 8.69 6.46 16.97
N LEU A 27 9.99 6.36 16.66
CA LEU A 27 10.47 5.50 15.58
C LEU A 27 10.15 4.02 15.86
N SER A 28 10.41 3.57 17.10
CA SER A 28 10.06 2.20 17.51
C SER A 28 8.56 1.97 17.50
N TYR A 29 7.78 2.87 18.07
CA TYR A 29 6.33 2.82 18.11
C TYR A 29 5.70 2.68 16.71
N SER A 30 6.21 3.46 15.74
CA SER A 30 5.65 3.47 14.39
C SER A 30 6.17 2.37 13.48
N LEU A 31 7.42 1.95 13.62
CA LEU A 31 8.04 0.99 12.68
C LEU A 31 8.19 -0.42 13.24
N THR A 32 8.11 -0.60 14.56
CA THR A 32 8.19 -1.91 15.20
C THR A 32 7.06 -2.10 16.21
N PRO A 33 5.77 -2.04 15.75
CA PRO A 33 4.65 -2.27 16.65
C PRO A 33 4.69 -3.68 17.23
N ASP A 34 4.33 -3.83 18.50
CA ASP A 34 4.38 -5.09 19.30
C ASP A 34 3.45 -6.21 18.81
N ALA A 35 2.84 -6.08 17.70
CA ALA A 35 2.02 -7.14 17.19
C ALA A 35 2.89 -8.24 16.62
N THR A 36 2.74 -9.43 17.15
CA THR A 36 3.21 -10.65 16.51
C THR A 36 2.58 -10.76 15.13
N MET A 37 3.29 -10.27 14.12
CA MET A 37 2.81 -10.19 12.75
C MET A 37 2.46 -11.60 12.22
N GLU A 38 3.16 -12.65 12.69
CA GLU A 38 2.90 -14.05 12.38
C GLU A 38 1.54 -14.56 12.89
N ALA A 39 1.08 -14.14 14.06
CA ALA A 39 -0.19 -14.61 14.64
C ALA A 39 -1.43 -13.98 13.99
N LYS A 40 -1.26 -13.05 13.05
CA LYS A 40 -2.38 -12.29 12.48
C LYS A 40 -3.19 -13.03 11.42
N ASN A 41 -2.65 -14.05 10.74
CA ASN A 41 -3.39 -14.67 9.64
C ASN A 41 -4.73 -15.26 10.07
N ALA A 42 -4.78 -16.08 11.13
CA ALA A 42 -6.04 -16.64 11.61
C ALA A 42 -7.04 -15.55 12.08
N SER A 43 -6.56 -14.52 12.76
CA SER A 43 -7.39 -13.38 13.15
C SER A 43 -7.83 -12.54 11.97
N SER A 44 -7.03 -12.44 10.91
CA SER A 44 -7.35 -11.75 9.66
C SER A 44 -8.46 -12.47 8.90
N TYR A 45 -8.43 -13.79 8.75
CA TYR A 45 -9.53 -14.55 8.15
C TYR A 45 -10.83 -14.36 8.93
N LYS A 46 -10.79 -14.49 10.26
CA LYS A 46 -11.97 -14.26 11.11
C LYS A 46 -12.56 -12.86 10.91
N TYR A 47 -11.71 -11.85 10.88
CA TYR A 47 -12.15 -10.48 10.64
C TYR A 47 -12.74 -10.33 9.22
N MET A 48 -12.06 -10.84 8.20
CA MET A 48 -12.50 -10.71 6.81
C MET A 48 -13.85 -11.37 6.57
N TYR A 49 -14.10 -12.56 7.16
CA TYR A 49 -15.38 -13.23 7.03
C TYR A 49 -16.50 -12.55 7.82
N ALA A 50 -16.17 -11.86 8.92
CA ALA A 50 -17.14 -11.06 9.67
C ALA A 50 -17.56 -9.79 8.91
N GLU A 51 -16.58 -9.06 8.35
CA GLU A 51 -16.82 -7.80 7.64
C GLU A 51 -17.33 -8.03 6.19
N TYR A 52 -16.90 -9.14 5.57
CA TYR A 52 -17.20 -9.48 4.18
C TYR A 52 -17.67 -10.95 4.07
N PRO A 53 -18.90 -11.28 4.53
CA PRO A 53 -19.36 -12.70 4.58
C PRO A 53 -19.35 -13.41 3.23
N PHE A 54 -19.46 -12.68 2.13
CA PHE A 54 -19.42 -13.22 0.76
C PHE A 54 -18.05 -13.79 0.37
N LEU A 55 -16.98 -13.44 1.10
CA LEU A 55 -15.62 -13.94 0.82
C LEU A 55 -15.47 -15.41 1.19
N GLN A 56 -16.09 -15.88 2.28
CA GLN A 56 -15.86 -17.21 2.79
C GLN A 56 -16.17 -18.29 1.75
N PRO A 57 -17.33 -18.32 1.06
CA PRO A 57 -17.62 -19.36 0.05
C PRO A 57 -16.62 -19.33 -1.13
N TRP A 58 -16.14 -18.14 -1.49
CA TRP A 58 -15.16 -18.00 -2.56
C TRP A 58 -13.78 -18.50 -2.15
N VAL A 59 -13.29 -18.11 -0.96
CA VAL A 59 -12.01 -18.58 -0.41
C VAL A 59 -12.04 -20.09 -0.22
N ASP A 60 -13.09 -20.65 0.41
CA ASP A 60 -13.28 -22.10 0.60
C ASP A 60 -13.25 -22.86 -0.76
N SER A 61 -13.78 -22.23 -1.81
CA SER A 61 -13.73 -22.80 -3.15
C SER A 61 -12.33 -22.81 -3.73
N LEU A 62 -11.57 -21.71 -3.57
CA LEU A 62 -10.18 -21.62 -4.03
C LEU A 62 -9.26 -22.59 -3.27
N GLU A 63 -9.43 -22.72 -1.96
CA GLU A 63 -8.66 -23.63 -1.13
C GLU A 63 -8.96 -25.09 -1.48
N ARG A 64 -10.24 -25.47 -1.60
CA ARG A 64 -10.65 -26.83 -1.96
C ARG A 64 -10.13 -27.28 -3.31
N THR A 65 -10.00 -26.35 -4.26
CA THR A 65 -9.47 -26.64 -5.60
C THR A 65 -7.96 -26.48 -5.69
N GLY A 66 -7.28 -26.02 -4.62
CA GLY A 66 -5.85 -25.71 -4.63
C GLY A 66 -5.51 -24.52 -5.54
N ALA A 67 -6.50 -23.65 -5.83
CA ALA A 67 -6.32 -22.48 -6.68
C ALA A 67 -5.66 -21.31 -5.92
N LEU A 68 -5.96 -21.14 -4.63
CA LEU A 68 -5.25 -20.19 -3.76
C LEU A 68 -3.94 -20.82 -3.32
N ARG A 69 -2.84 -20.19 -3.66
CA ARG A 69 -1.49 -20.71 -3.45
C ARG A 69 -0.59 -19.67 -2.81
N ASP A 70 0.44 -20.15 -2.14
CA ASP A 70 1.51 -19.32 -1.59
C ASP A 70 2.76 -19.39 -2.46
N THR A 71 3.53 -18.31 -2.46
CA THR A 71 4.86 -18.26 -3.07
C THR A 71 5.81 -17.44 -2.20
N VAL A 72 7.10 -17.68 -2.37
CA VAL A 72 8.14 -17.05 -1.56
C VAL A 72 9.30 -16.65 -2.45
N ILE A 73 9.82 -15.44 -2.22
CA ILE A 73 11.06 -14.97 -2.83
C ILE A 73 12.04 -14.52 -1.74
N LEU A 74 13.28 -14.33 -2.13
CA LEU A 74 14.26 -13.60 -1.31
C LEU A 74 14.20 -12.12 -1.70
N GLY A 75 13.98 -11.25 -0.71
CA GLY A 75 14.05 -9.81 -0.85
C GLY A 75 15.47 -9.31 -1.07
N ALA A 76 15.60 -8.02 -1.33
CA ALA A 76 16.88 -7.38 -1.63
C ALA A 76 17.90 -7.44 -0.47
N GLU A 77 17.44 -7.57 0.77
CA GLU A 77 18.27 -7.70 1.97
C GLU A 77 18.43 -9.17 2.42
N GLY A 78 17.97 -10.13 1.61
CA GLY A 78 18.10 -11.58 1.86
C GLY A 78 17.01 -12.18 2.76
N GLU A 79 16.01 -11.41 3.15
CA GLU A 79 14.86 -11.88 3.91
C GLU A 79 13.87 -12.66 3.04
N ARG A 80 13.14 -13.56 3.67
CA ARG A 80 12.05 -14.30 3.04
C ARG A 80 10.84 -13.38 2.91
N LEU A 81 10.37 -13.15 1.68
CA LEU A 81 9.12 -12.45 1.39
C LEU A 81 8.07 -13.45 0.87
N HIS A 82 6.83 -13.27 1.30
CA HIS A 82 5.70 -14.15 1.01
C HIS A 82 4.64 -13.41 0.20
N ALA A 83 3.92 -14.13 -0.64
CA ALA A 83 2.70 -13.66 -1.29
C ALA A 83 1.71 -14.82 -1.48
N MET A 84 0.43 -14.49 -1.45
CA MET A 84 -0.65 -15.35 -1.92
C MET A 84 -0.96 -15.03 -3.37
N TYR A 85 -1.38 -16.05 -4.17
CA TYR A 85 -1.82 -15.82 -5.54
C TYR A 85 -2.91 -16.80 -5.97
N ALA A 86 -3.72 -16.39 -6.92
CA ALA A 86 -4.71 -17.27 -7.56
C ALA A 86 -4.86 -16.91 -9.03
N ALA A 87 -4.95 -17.94 -9.88
CA ALA A 87 -5.32 -17.75 -11.29
C ALA A 87 -6.80 -17.35 -11.40
N ALA A 88 -7.14 -16.67 -12.48
CA ALA A 88 -8.53 -16.37 -12.82
C ALA A 88 -9.34 -17.67 -13.06
N PRO A 89 -10.67 -17.63 -12.88
CA PRO A 89 -11.54 -18.79 -13.16
C PRO A 89 -11.51 -19.25 -14.62
N ARG A 90 -11.10 -18.37 -15.53
CA ARG A 90 -10.89 -18.65 -16.97
C ARG A 90 -9.53 -18.11 -17.39
N PRO A 91 -8.85 -18.75 -18.34
CA PRO A 91 -7.57 -18.26 -18.86
C PRO A 91 -7.66 -16.80 -19.30
N THR A 92 -6.72 -15.99 -18.82
CA THR A 92 -6.62 -14.55 -19.12
C THR A 92 -5.19 -14.07 -18.93
N ASP A 93 -4.82 -13.02 -19.63
CA ASP A 93 -3.58 -12.25 -19.44
C ASP A 93 -3.74 -11.10 -18.41
N ARG A 94 -4.98 -10.81 -17.97
CA ARG A 94 -5.26 -9.75 -17.00
C ARG A 94 -4.81 -10.16 -15.60
N THR A 95 -4.00 -9.32 -14.97
CA THR A 95 -3.40 -9.60 -13.67
C THR A 95 -3.49 -8.39 -12.76
N ALA A 96 -3.82 -8.60 -11.48
CA ALA A 96 -3.80 -7.58 -10.44
C ALA A 96 -2.79 -7.94 -9.36
N VAL A 97 -1.88 -7.00 -9.03
CA VAL A 97 -1.04 -7.04 -7.83
C VAL A 97 -1.67 -6.12 -6.79
N ILE A 98 -1.96 -6.66 -5.60
CA ILE A 98 -2.82 -6.01 -4.61
C ILE A 98 -2.06 -5.80 -3.31
N VAL A 99 -1.81 -4.55 -2.93
CA VAL A 99 -0.87 -4.16 -1.87
C VAL A 99 -1.62 -3.71 -0.62
N HIS A 100 -1.32 -4.34 0.51
CA HIS A 100 -2.00 -4.10 1.79
C HIS A 100 -1.52 -2.85 2.55
N GLY A 101 -2.31 -2.42 3.55
CA GLY A 101 -2.04 -1.27 4.41
C GLY A 101 -1.07 -1.53 5.56
N TYR A 102 -0.87 -0.50 6.39
CA TYR A 102 -0.03 -0.54 7.59
C TYR A 102 -0.55 -1.58 8.59
N THR A 103 0.35 -2.41 9.12
CA THR A 103 0.05 -3.54 10.04
C THR A 103 -0.98 -4.55 9.52
N ASP A 104 -1.23 -4.57 8.24
CA ASP A 104 -2.15 -5.49 7.57
C ASP A 104 -1.38 -6.68 6.93
N ASN A 105 -2.01 -7.46 6.08
CA ASN A 105 -1.39 -8.59 5.39
C ASN A 105 -2.17 -8.99 4.12
N ALA A 106 -1.65 -9.95 3.36
CA ALA A 106 -2.27 -10.46 2.14
C ALA A 106 -3.72 -10.93 2.36
N VAL A 107 -4.01 -11.60 3.49
CA VAL A 107 -5.37 -12.09 3.82
C VAL A 107 -6.38 -10.93 3.90
N ARG A 108 -5.96 -9.77 4.44
CA ARG A 108 -6.81 -8.60 4.54
C ARG A 108 -7.17 -7.98 3.18
N MET A 109 -6.38 -8.27 2.16
CA MET A 109 -6.63 -7.82 0.79
C MET A 109 -7.49 -8.78 -0.03
N LEU A 110 -7.93 -9.92 0.52
CA LEU A 110 -8.82 -10.85 -0.17
C LEU A 110 -10.13 -10.20 -0.62
N MET A 111 -10.59 -9.14 0.05
CA MET A 111 -11.78 -8.40 -0.38
C MET A 111 -11.58 -7.70 -1.75
N ILE A 112 -10.40 -7.14 -2.01
CA ILE A 112 -10.01 -6.61 -3.31
C ILE A 112 -9.62 -7.75 -4.27
N GLY A 113 -9.03 -8.83 -3.73
CA GLY A 113 -8.80 -10.06 -4.49
C GLY A 113 -10.10 -10.63 -5.08
N TYR A 114 -11.19 -10.61 -4.32
CA TYR A 114 -12.53 -10.99 -4.80
C TYR A 114 -12.98 -10.09 -5.97
N LEU A 115 -12.87 -8.78 -5.81
CA LEU A 115 -13.21 -7.83 -6.87
C LEU A 115 -12.46 -8.16 -8.18
N TYR A 116 -11.14 -8.36 -8.11
CA TYR A 116 -10.37 -8.65 -9.32
C TYR A 116 -10.56 -10.06 -9.85
N ASN A 117 -10.50 -11.08 -8.98
CA ASN A 117 -10.53 -12.46 -9.42
C ASN A 117 -11.95 -12.93 -9.78
N HIS A 118 -12.92 -12.68 -8.87
CA HIS A 118 -14.30 -13.13 -9.04
C HIS A 118 -15.09 -12.22 -9.99
N ASP A 119 -15.06 -10.89 -9.73
CA ASP A 119 -15.94 -9.96 -10.44
C ASP A 119 -15.36 -9.51 -11.80
N LEU A 120 -14.01 -9.36 -11.90
CA LEU A 120 -13.33 -8.92 -13.12
C LEU A 120 -12.63 -10.06 -13.88
N GLY A 121 -12.51 -11.24 -13.31
CA GLY A 121 -11.87 -12.40 -13.96
C GLY A 121 -10.37 -12.18 -14.23
N CYS A 122 -9.65 -11.58 -13.29
CA CYS A 122 -8.20 -11.38 -13.35
C CYS A 122 -7.45 -12.44 -12.52
N ASN A 123 -6.22 -12.74 -12.91
CA ASN A 123 -5.25 -13.34 -12.02
C ASN A 123 -4.92 -12.37 -10.89
N ILE A 124 -4.62 -12.85 -9.69
CA ILE A 124 -4.30 -12.00 -8.54
C ILE A 124 -3.02 -12.47 -7.85
N LEU A 125 -2.23 -11.50 -7.38
CA LEU A 125 -1.11 -11.71 -6.46
C LEU A 125 -1.20 -10.68 -5.34
N LEU A 126 -1.12 -11.15 -4.08
CA LEU A 126 -1.28 -10.36 -2.86
C LEU A 126 -0.01 -10.56 -2.01
N PRO A 127 0.99 -9.67 -2.08
CA PRO A 127 2.18 -9.80 -1.28
C PRO A 127 1.91 -9.43 0.19
N ASP A 128 2.56 -10.15 1.10
CA ASP A 128 2.87 -9.64 2.42
C ASP A 128 4.09 -8.73 2.30
N LEU A 129 3.94 -7.45 2.61
CA LEU A 129 5.05 -6.52 2.60
C LEU A 129 6.10 -6.89 3.64
N TYR A 130 7.31 -6.35 3.53
CA TYR A 130 8.38 -6.57 4.50
C TYR A 130 7.91 -6.33 5.92
N TYR A 131 8.22 -7.25 6.84
CA TYR A 131 7.81 -7.22 8.26
C TYR A 131 6.28 -7.31 8.47
N HIS A 132 5.53 -7.89 7.51
CA HIS A 132 4.08 -8.12 7.62
C HIS A 132 3.74 -9.57 7.27
N GLY A 133 2.60 -10.05 7.77
CA GLY A 133 2.05 -11.37 7.45
C GLY A 133 3.08 -12.48 7.67
N GLN A 134 3.40 -13.23 6.63
CA GLN A 134 4.39 -14.29 6.61
C GLN A 134 5.76 -13.84 6.07
N SER A 135 5.92 -12.58 5.71
CA SER A 135 7.19 -12.00 5.27
C SER A 135 8.10 -11.71 6.44
N GLY A 136 9.40 -12.00 6.27
CA GLY A 136 10.44 -11.62 7.22
C GLY A 136 10.65 -10.12 7.27
N GLY A 137 11.53 -9.70 8.18
CA GLY A 137 11.87 -8.29 8.32
C GLY A 137 12.13 -7.90 9.76
N ARG A 138 12.41 -6.60 9.98
CA ARG A 138 12.72 -6.05 11.31
C ARG A 138 12.04 -4.74 11.65
N ALA A 139 11.43 -4.10 10.65
CA ALA A 139 10.71 -2.84 10.81
C ALA A 139 9.87 -2.54 9.58
N ILE A 140 8.72 -1.90 9.75
CA ILE A 140 7.86 -1.42 8.67
C ILE A 140 8.59 -0.32 7.89
N ARG A 141 8.49 -0.33 6.57
CA ARG A 141 9.23 0.57 5.67
C ARG A 141 8.34 1.66 5.05
N MET A 142 7.09 1.73 5.49
CA MET A 142 6.11 2.75 5.09
C MET A 142 6.00 2.94 3.57
N GLY A 143 6.08 1.86 2.81
CA GLY A 143 5.99 1.87 1.34
C GLY A 143 7.29 2.21 0.63
N TRP A 144 8.24 2.91 1.25
CA TRP A 144 9.40 3.44 0.53
C TRP A 144 10.33 2.36 -0.01
N LYS A 145 10.88 1.50 0.85
CA LYS A 145 11.67 0.36 0.37
C LYS A 145 10.78 -0.77 -0.14
N ASP A 146 9.56 -0.88 0.39
CA ASP A 146 8.57 -1.88 -0.05
C ASP A 146 8.24 -1.76 -1.53
N ARG A 147 8.33 -0.54 -2.13
CA ARG A 147 8.10 -0.34 -3.56
C ARG A 147 9.03 -1.18 -4.43
N LEU A 148 10.26 -1.42 -3.98
CA LEU A 148 11.24 -2.25 -4.71
C LEU A 148 10.86 -3.74 -4.64
N ASP A 149 10.36 -4.19 -3.49
CA ASP A 149 9.84 -5.54 -3.32
C ASP A 149 8.56 -5.74 -4.15
N VAL A 150 7.67 -4.73 -4.20
CA VAL A 150 6.46 -4.78 -5.04
C VAL A 150 6.80 -4.83 -6.52
N LEU A 151 7.79 -4.08 -7.01
CA LEU A 151 8.29 -4.21 -8.39
C LEU A 151 8.75 -5.65 -8.68
N ARG A 152 9.45 -6.27 -7.73
CA ARG A 152 9.85 -7.68 -7.85
C ARG A 152 8.64 -8.61 -7.87
N TRP A 153 7.64 -8.36 -7.01
CA TRP A 153 6.39 -9.13 -7.01
C TRP A 153 5.60 -8.98 -8.31
N MET A 154 5.65 -7.82 -8.96
CA MET A 154 5.05 -7.60 -10.28
C MET A 154 5.75 -8.46 -11.36
N GLU A 155 7.09 -8.58 -11.32
CA GLU A 155 7.82 -9.50 -12.21
C GLU A 155 7.42 -10.95 -11.96
N ILE A 156 7.38 -11.39 -10.70
CA ILE A 156 6.96 -12.76 -10.31
C ILE A 156 5.51 -13.04 -10.72
N ALA A 157 4.59 -12.08 -10.54
CA ALA A 157 3.22 -12.22 -11.00
C ALA A 157 3.14 -12.39 -12.53
N ASN A 158 3.91 -11.59 -13.28
CA ASN A 158 4.00 -11.75 -14.72
C ASN A 158 4.49 -13.14 -15.11
N ASP A 159 5.55 -13.63 -14.48
CA ASP A 159 6.12 -14.96 -14.77
C ASP A 159 5.14 -16.10 -14.41
N ILE A 160 4.50 -16.05 -13.24
CA ILE A 160 3.52 -17.05 -12.80
C ILE A 160 2.35 -17.14 -13.79
N PHE A 161 1.91 -16.03 -14.35
CA PHE A 161 0.73 -15.95 -15.20
C PHE A 161 1.03 -15.91 -16.71
N GLY A 162 2.21 -16.37 -17.14
CA GLY A 162 2.52 -16.67 -18.54
C GLY A 162 3.49 -15.72 -19.23
N GLY A 163 4.02 -14.69 -18.57
CA GLY A 163 5.09 -13.83 -19.08
C GLY A 163 4.64 -12.66 -19.97
N ASP A 164 3.36 -12.60 -20.33
CA ASP A 164 2.80 -11.53 -21.20
C ASP A 164 1.45 -11.03 -20.61
N THR A 165 1.52 -10.56 -19.36
CA THR A 165 0.32 -10.10 -18.66
C THR A 165 -0.01 -8.64 -18.97
N ARG A 166 -1.26 -8.25 -18.74
CA ARG A 166 -1.70 -6.85 -18.65
C ARG A 166 -2.05 -6.57 -17.19
N MET A 167 -1.21 -5.79 -16.54
CA MET A 167 -1.19 -5.68 -15.09
C MET A 167 -1.76 -4.35 -14.59
N VAL A 168 -2.60 -4.44 -13.57
CA VAL A 168 -2.97 -3.33 -12.68
C VAL A 168 -2.32 -3.54 -11.30
N VAL A 169 -1.86 -2.46 -10.68
CA VAL A 169 -1.41 -2.47 -9.28
C VAL A 169 -2.39 -1.67 -8.45
N HIS A 170 -2.95 -2.28 -7.41
CA HIS A 170 -3.95 -1.68 -6.54
C HIS A 170 -3.51 -1.73 -5.08
N GLY A 171 -3.50 -0.60 -4.40
CA GLY A 171 -3.15 -0.51 -2.99
C GLY A 171 -4.16 0.25 -2.16
N ILE A 172 -4.23 -0.10 -0.87
CA ILE A 172 -5.07 0.60 0.13
C ILE A 172 -4.18 1.17 1.23
N SER A 173 -4.42 2.43 1.63
CA SER A 173 -3.71 3.11 2.73
C SER A 173 -2.19 3.16 2.51
N MET A 174 -1.37 2.57 3.39
CA MET A 174 0.08 2.41 3.15
C MET A 174 0.34 1.66 1.83
N GLY A 175 -0.51 0.70 1.47
CA GLY A 175 -0.44 0.02 0.17
C GLY A 175 -0.71 0.96 -1.01
N ALA A 176 -1.63 1.91 -0.87
CA ALA A 176 -1.87 2.96 -1.86
C ALA A 176 -0.66 3.90 -2.01
N ALA A 177 -0.08 4.31 -0.88
CA ALA A 177 1.16 5.08 -0.89
C ALA A 177 2.30 4.29 -1.55
N THR A 178 2.42 2.98 -1.25
CA THR A 178 3.38 2.08 -1.90
C THR A 178 3.13 2.01 -3.40
N THR A 179 1.89 1.84 -3.83
CA THR A 179 1.48 1.81 -5.25
C THR A 179 1.84 3.09 -5.98
N MET A 180 1.60 4.25 -5.37
CA MET A 180 2.05 5.54 -5.90
C MET A 180 3.58 5.65 -5.94
N MET A 181 4.28 5.13 -4.93
CA MET A 181 5.76 5.11 -4.93
C MET A 181 6.31 4.17 -6.01
N VAL A 182 5.68 3.01 -6.25
CA VAL A 182 5.97 2.11 -7.37
C VAL A 182 5.78 2.81 -8.70
N SER A 183 4.70 3.56 -8.86
CA SER A 183 4.33 4.19 -10.13
C SER A 183 5.35 5.20 -10.65
N GLY A 184 6.17 5.75 -9.76
CA GLY A 184 7.24 6.70 -10.12
C GLY A 184 8.58 6.04 -10.48
N GLU A 185 8.69 4.72 -10.41
CA GLU A 185 9.83 3.94 -10.89
C GLU A 185 9.66 3.57 -12.38
N GLU A 186 10.72 3.08 -13.02
CA GLU A 186 10.63 2.59 -14.38
C GLU A 186 9.68 1.40 -14.49
N GLN A 187 8.67 1.50 -15.37
CA GLN A 187 7.64 0.50 -15.52
C GLN A 187 7.91 -0.44 -16.69
N ARG A 188 7.61 -1.72 -16.47
CA ARG A 188 7.66 -2.72 -17.54
C ARG A 188 6.42 -2.59 -18.45
N PRO A 189 6.51 -2.95 -19.74
CA PRO A 189 5.41 -2.80 -20.70
C PRO A 189 4.10 -3.51 -20.32
N TYR A 190 4.17 -4.55 -19.50
CA TYR A 190 2.99 -5.27 -19.03
C TYR A 190 2.17 -4.49 -17.98
N VAL A 191 2.73 -3.46 -17.34
CA VAL A 191 2.01 -2.59 -16.39
C VAL A 191 1.16 -1.60 -17.17
N LYS A 192 -0.13 -1.53 -16.89
CA LYS A 192 -1.07 -0.71 -17.66
C LYS A 192 -1.68 0.44 -16.88
N CYS A 193 -1.99 0.26 -15.61
CA CYS A 193 -2.57 1.30 -14.77
C CYS A 193 -2.38 1.02 -13.28
N PHE A 194 -2.69 2.03 -12.48
CA PHE A 194 -2.63 1.98 -11.02
C PHE A 194 -3.97 2.39 -10.41
N VAL A 195 -4.30 1.81 -9.26
CA VAL A 195 -5.42 2.21 -8.41
C VAL A 195 -4.89 2.45 -7.01
N GLU A 196 -5.10 3.63 -6.48
CA GLU A 196 -4.77 3.96 -5.10
C GLU A 196 -6.04 4.32 -4.32
N ASP A 197 -6.20 3.78 -3.11
CA ASP A 197 -7.31 4.07 -2.21
C ASP A 197 -6.77 4.55 -0.86
N CYS A 198 -7.06 5.82 -0.52
CA CYS A 198 -6.72 6.52 0.72
C CYS A 198 -5.21 6.56 1.06
N GLY A 199 -4.35 6.74 0.06
CA GLY A 199 -2.91 6.91 0.26
C GLY A 199 -2.51 8.31 0.74
N TYR A 200 -1.33 8.42 1.37
CA TYR A 200 -0.79 9.67 1.91
C TYR A 200 0.23 10.33 0.98
N THR A 201 0.40 11.65 1.13
CA THR A 201 1.35 12.47 0.35
C THR A 201 2.81 12.12 0.60
N SER A 202 3.16 11.90 1.88
CA SER A 202 4.49 11.46 2.31
C SER A 202 4.43 10.84 3.70
N VAL A 203 5.45 10.06 4.03
CA VAL A 203 5.63 9.51 5.39
C VAL A 203 5.77 10.65 6.40
N ARG A 204 6.48 11.73 6.01
CA ARG A 204 6.62 12.91 6.88
C ARG A 204 5.29 13.57 7.21
N ASP A 205 4.43 13.75 6.21
CA ASP A 205 3.13 14.41 6.41
C ASP A 205 2.20 13.54 7.27
N GLN A 206 2.16 12.24 7.02
CA GLN A 206 1.36 11.31 7.82
C GLN A 206 1.87 11.25 9.26
N PHE A 207 3.16 11.13 9.49
CA PHE A 207 3.72 11.10 10.85
C PHE A 207 3.57 12.44 11.58
N ALA A 208 3.65 13.57 10.88
CA ALA A 208 3.39 14.89 11.48
C ALA A 208 1.95 15.02 11.97
N LYS A 209 1.00 14.50 11.19
CA LYS A 209 -0.41 14.46 11.56
C LYS A 209 -0.63 13.54 12.77
N GLU A 210 -0.12 12.31 12.74
CA GLU A 210 -0.27 11.35 13.84
C GLU A 210 0.39 11.86 15.14
N LEU A 211 1.59 12.43 15.05
CA LEU A 211 2.29 13.01 16.21
C LEU A 211 1.47 14.12 16.88
N LYS A 212 0.84 14.97 16.06
CA LYS A 212 -0.01 16.05 16.57
C LYS A 212 -1.30 15.52 17.19
N GLU A 213 -1.97 14.56 16.56
CA GLU A 213 -3.27 14.07 17.01
C GLU A 213 -3.18 13.12 18.21
N GLN A 214 -2.21 12.21 18.21
CA GLN A 214 -2.07 11.23 19.29
C GLN A 214 -1.34 11.77 20.52
N PHE A 215 -0.37 12.67 20.31
CA PHE A 215 0.52 13.13 21.38
C PHE A 215 0.47 14.64 21.64
N GLY A 216 -0.22 15.42 20.79
CA GLY A 216 -0.26 16.89 20.90
C GLY A 216 1.07 17.57 20.62
N LEU A 217 2.03 16.87 20.02
CA LEU A 217 3.40 17.33 19.85
C LEU A 217 3.63 17.96 18.46
N PRO A 218 4.50 18.98 18.34
CA PRO A 218 4.88 19.54 17.05
C PRO A 218 5.85 18.61 16.30
N ALA A 219 5.82 18.67 14.96
CA ALA A 219 6.71 17.89 14.12
C ALA A 219 8.21 18.20 14.41
N PHE A 220 8.58 19.49 14.45
CA PHE A 220 9.93 19.91 14.78
C PHE A 220 10.13 20.01 16.31
N PRO A 221 11.27 19.50 16.86
CA PRO A 221 12.38 18.83 16.19
C PRO A 221 12.25 17.29 16.11
N LEU A 222 11.20 16.70 16.70
CA LEU A 222 11.08 15.24 16.91
C LEU A 222 11.12 14.45 15.61
N LEU A 223 10.34 14.85 14.60
CA LEU A 223 10.31 14.14 13.32
C LEU A 223 11.60 14.28 12.53
N ASP A 224 12.29 15.42 12.66
CA ASP A 224 13.56 15.64 11.95
C ASP A 224 14.64 14.71 12.52
N VAL A 225 14.72 14.62 13.85
CA VAL A 225 15.63 13.68 14.53
C VAL A 225 15.21 12.23 14.27
N ALA A 226 13.91 11.89 14.32
CA ALA A 226 13.43 10.55 14.01
C ALA A 226 13.73 10.16 12.56
N SER A 227 13.57 11.08 11.60
CA SER A 227 13.91 10.87 10.19
C SER A 227 15.40 10.59 9.99
N TRP A 228 16.26 11.35 10.65
CA TRP A 228 17.72 11.12 10.64
C TRP A 228 18.10 9.78 11.29
N LEU A 229 17.49 9.42 12.42
CA LEU A 229 17.70 8.14 13.07
C LEU A 229 17.18 6.96 12.23
N CYS A 230 16.08 7.15 11.50
CA CYS A 230 15.55 6.18 10.56
C CYS A 230 16.55 5.91 9.42
N ASP A 231 17.13 6.98 8.86
CA ASP A 231 18.16 6.86 7.83
C ASP A 231 19.38 6.09 8.35
N LEU A 232 19.88 6.44 9.53
CA LEU A 232 21.03 5.78 10.15
C LEU A 232 20.75 4.28 10.46
N LYS A 233 19.54 3.95 10.92
CA LYS A 233 19.21 2.59 11.39
C LYS A 233 18.66 1.68 10.29
N TYR A 234 17.88 2.23 9.35
CA TYR A 234 17.12 1.47 8.36
C TYR A 234 17.46 1.84 6.91
N GLY A 235 18.33 2.86 6.70
CA GLY A 235 18.81 3.28 5.39
C GLY A 235 17.72 3.91 4.52
N TRP A 236 16.82 4.69 5.12
CA TRP A 236 15.84 5.54 4.45
C TRP A 236 15.31 6.62 5.40
N ASN A 237 14.80 7.71 4.84
CA ASN A 237 14.31 8.84 5.62
C ASN A 237 12.91 9.29 5.21
N PHE A 238 12.23 10.04 6.09
CA PHE A 238 10.83 10.45 5.88
C PHE A 238 10.64 11.47 4.75
N CYS A 239 11.69 12.18 4.35
CA CYS A 239 11.61 13.20 3.30
C CYS A 239 11.72 12.61 1.90
N GLU A 240 12.44 11.48 1.75
CA GLU A 240 12.50 10.77 0.48
C GLU A 240 11.28 9.88 0.25
N ALA A 241 10.69 9.33 1.33
CA ALA A 241 9.50 8.50 1.30
C ALA A 241 8.24 9.34 1.00
N SER A 242 8.07 9.70 -0.27
CA SER A 242 7.04 10.64 -0.73
C SER A 242 6.28 10.11 -1.95
N SER A 243 5.01 9.77 -1.74
CA SER A 243 4.09 9.42 -2.82
C SER A 243 3.90 10.59 -3.79
N LEU A 244 3.86 11.82 -3.27
CA LEU A 244 3.72 13.03 -4.06
C LEU A 244 4.86 13.22 -5.08
N LYS A 245 6.10 12.98 -4.66
CA LYS A 245 7.27 13.07 -5.54
C LYS A 245 7.29 11.96 -6.59
N GLN A 246 6.79 10.79 -6.25
CA GLN A 246 6.79 9.64 -7.15
C GLN A 246 5.62 9.68 -8.13
N VAL A 247 4.41 10.01 -7.68
CA VAL A 247 3.24 10.09 -8.56
C VAL A 247 3.42 11.16 -9.65
N ALA A 248 4.18 12.22 -9.35
CA ALA A 248 4.52 13.26 -10.33
C ALA A 248 5.38 12.77 -11.51
N LYS A 249 5.97 11.59 -11.41
CA LYS A 249 6.76 10.95 -12.49
C LYS A 249 5.95 9.89 -13.25
N CYS A 250 4.78 9.51 -12.75
CA CYS A 250 3.97 8.44 -13.32
C CYS A 250 3.20 8.92 -14.54
N GLU A 251 3.50 8.38 -15.71
CA GLU A 251 2.78 8.68 -16.95
C GLU A 251 1.60 7.71 -17.19
N LEU A 252 1.62 6.51 -16.59
CA LEU A 252 0.57 5.53 -16.74
C LEU A 252 -0.73 5.98 -16.04
N PRO A 253 -1.90 5.57 -16.54
CA PRO A 253 -3.19 5.93 -15.96
C PRO A 253 -3.30 5.58 -14.47
N MET A 254 -3.95 6.45 -13.69
CA MET A 254 -4.15 6.21 -12.25
C MET A 254 -5.56 6.63 -11.80
N LEU A 255 -6.23 5.73 -11.08
CA LEU A 255 -7.46 6.01 -10.35
C LEU A 255 -7.14 6.32 -8.89
N PHE A 256 -7.58 7.49 -8.42
CA PHE A 256 -7.51 7.92 -7.04
C PHE A 256 -8.87 7.75 -6.38
N ILE A 257 -8.89 7.07 -5.24
CA ILE A 257 -10.09 6.87 -4.41
C ILE A 257 -9.78 7.37 -3.00
N HIS A 258 -10.70 8.11 -2.37
CA HIS A 258 -10.51 8.58 -1.01
C HIS A 258 -11.84 8.89 -0.33
N GLY A 259 -12.04 8.41 0.90
CA GLY A 259 -13.22 8.76 1.68
C GLY A 259 -13.20 10.23 2.12
N ASP A 260 -14.34 10.94 2.07
CA ASP A 260 -14.41 12.34 2.52
C ASP A 260 -14.49 12.50 4.03
N ALA A 261 -14.77 11.41 4.76
CA ALA A 261 -14.75 11.33 6.22
C ALA A 261 -13.48 10.64 6.77
N ASP A 262 -12.42 10.50 5.95
CA ASP A 262 -11.17 9.89 6.39
C ASP A 262 -10.41 10.80 7.37
N GLY A 263 -10.43 10.42 8.64
CA GLY A 263 -9.71 11.11 9.71
C GLY A 263 -8.29 10.57 9.93
N TYR A 264 -7.95 9.37 9.42
CA TYR A 264 -6.63 8.76 9.63
C TYR A 264 -5.62 9.21 8.57
N VAL A 265 -5.96 9.09 7.28
CA VAL A 265 -5.26 9.78 6.19
C VAL A 265 -6.18 10.88 5.67
N PRO A 266 -5.99 12.14 6.07
CA PRO A 266 -6.96 13.18 5.75
C PRO A 266 -7.22 13.30 4.25
N THR A 267 -8.49 13.39 3.86
CA THR A 267 -8.95 13.50 2.46
C THR A 267 -8.22 14.61 1.68
N ARG A 268 -7.83 15.71 2.36
CA ARG A 268 -7.05 16.78 1.72
C ARG A 268 -5.74 16.32 1.08
N MET A 269 -5.22 15.12 1.46
CA MET A 269 -3.97 14.59 0.89
C MET A 269 -4.14 14.06 -0.54
N VAL A 270 -5.35 13.64 -0.95
CA VAL A 270 -5.57 13.14 -2.30
C VAL A 270 -5.48 14.25 -3.36
N TYR A 271 -5.86 15.47 -3.02
CA TYR A 271 -5.90 16.56 -4.01
C TYR A 271 -4.51 16.92 -4.58
N PRO A 272 -3.46 17.20 -3.76
CA PRO A 272 -2.13 17.44 -4.30
C PRO A 272 -1.54 16.22 -5.02
N LEU A 273 -1.89 14.99 -4.62
CA LEU A 273 -1.48 13.76 -5.32
C LEU A 273 -2.11 13.71 -6.72
N TYR A 274 -3.41 13.93 -6.79
CA TYR A 274 -4.14 13.99 -8.06
C TYR A 274 -3.63 15.12 -8.96
N GLU A 275 -3.39 16.30 -8.42
CA GLU A 275 -2.89 17.45 -9.18
C GLU A 275 -1.49 17.18 -9.75
N ALA A 276 -0.59 16.61 -8.95
CA ALA A 276 0.79 16.35 -9.35
C ALA A 276 0.94 15.23 -10.40
N LYS A 277 -0.02 14.31 -10.50
CA LYS A 277 -0.02 13.18 -11.45
C LYS A 277 -0.19 13.71 -12.89
N PRO A 278 0.78 13.53 -13.79
CA PRO A 278 0.62 13.84 -15.22
C PRO A 278 -0.22 12.80 -15.95
N GLY A 279 -0.73 13.16 -17.14
CA GLY A 279 -1.44 12.24 -18.01
C GLY A 279 -2.81 11.81 -17.50
N GLU A 280 -3.28 10.64 -17.92
CA GLU A 280 -4.62 10.15 -17.61
C GLU A 280 -4.79 9.83 -16.11
N LYS A 281 -5.84 10.36 -15.51
CA LYS A 281 -6.18 10.20 -14.11
C LYS A 281 -7.66 10.40 -13.84
N GLU A 282 -8.18 9.66 -12.90
CA GLU A 282 -9.55 9.81 -12.40
C GLU A 282 -9.52 9.99 -10.88
N LEU A 283 -10.45 10.75 -10.32
CA LEU A 283 -10.61 10.94 -8.88
C LEU A 283 -12.03 10.63 -8.47
N TRP A 284 -12.16 9.79 -7.45
CA TRP A 284 -13.42 9.55 -6.77
C TRP A 284 -13.29 9.79 -5.28
N VAL A 285 -13.85 10.90 -4.82
CA VAL A 285 -14.01 11.16 -3.38
C VAL A 285 -15.30 10.49 -2.93
N VAL A 286 -15.20 9.54 -2.00
CA VAL A 286 -16.31 8.66 -1.58
C VAL A 286 -17.09 9.32 -0.46
N PRO A 287 -18.36 9.71 -0.67
CA PRO A 287 -19.13 10.39 0.36
C PRO A 287 -19.34 9.53 1.60
N GLY A 288 -19.07 10.11 2.78
CA GLY A 288 -19.27 9.49 4.10
C GLY A 288 -18.29 8.36 4.44
N ALA A 289 -17.40 7.96 3.56
CA ALA A 289 -16.46 6.88 3.83
C ALA A 289 -15.32 7.36 4.74
N ALA A 290 -15.06 6.58 5.79
CA ALA A 290 -13.90 6.72 6.66
C ALA A 290 -12.66 6.03 6.02
N HIS A 291 -11.55 5.96 6.77
CA HIS A 291 -10.30 5.37 6.31
C HIS A 291 -10.44 3.91 5.90
N ALA A 292 -10.01 3.57 4.68
CA ALA A 292 -9.90 2.21 4.15
C ALA A 292 -11.21 1.39 4.14
N VAL A 293 -12.37 2.05 4.15
CA VAL A 293 -13.69 1.39 4.12
C VAL A 293 -14.51 1.72 2.87
N SER A 294 -13.93 2.42 1.91
CA SER A 294 -14.60 2.81 0.66
C SER A 294 -15.24 1.60 -0.06
N TYR A 295 -14.52 0.48 -0.18
CA TYR A 295 -15.03 -0.75 -0.76
C TYR A 295 -16.11 -1.40 0.11
N ARG A 296 -15.90 -1.48 1.44
CA ARG A 296 -16.86 -2.11 2.35
C ARG A 296 -18.23 -1.41 2.30
N ASP A 297 -18.21 -0.10 2.38
CA ASP A 297 -19.41 0.70 2.56
C ASP A 297 -20.12 1.04 1.23
N ASN A 298 -19.40 0.93 0.09
CA ASN A 298 -19.90 1.28 -1.24
C ASN A 298 -19.55 0.22 -2.30
N ARG A 299 -19.63 -1.07 -1.96
CA ARG A 299 -19.10 -2.17 -2.76
C ARG A 299 -19.52 -2.14 -4.23
N GLU A 300 -20.80 -1.95 -4.53
CA GLU A 300 -21.30 -1.97 -5.90
C GLU A 300 -20.73 -0.83 -6.75
N GLU A 301 -20.75 0.39 -6.22
CA GLU A 301 -20.21 1.55 -6.91
C GLU A 301 -18.67 1.51 -7.01
N TYR A 302 -18.01 1.04 -5.97
CA TYR A 302 -16.56 0.82 -6.00
C TYR A 302 -16.17 -0.17 -7.08
N THR A 303 -16.84 -1.35 -7.11
CA THR A 303 -16.62 -2.37 -8.13
C THR A 303 -16.88 -1.81 -9.52
N ARG A 304 -17.98 -1.08 -9.72
CA ARG A 304 -18.36 -0.49 -11.01
C ARG A 304 -17.29 0.49 -11.50
N ARG A 305 -16.78 1.38 -10.63
CA ARG A 305 -15.75 2.39 -10.99
C ARG A 305 -14.40 1.75 -11.27
N VAL A 306 -13.93 0.88 -10.39
CA VAL A 306 -12.67 0.17 -10.59
C VAL A 306 -12.73 -0.67 -11.86
N LYS A 307 -13.84 -1.39 -12.10
CA LYS A 307 -14.05 -2.16 -13.31
C LYS A 307 -13.99 -1.28 -14.57
N ALA A 308 -14.74 -0.19 -14.59
CA ALA A 308 -14.77 0.71 -15.76
C ALA A 308 -13.39 1.31 -16.07
N PHE A 309 -12.64 1.70 -15.02
CA PHE A 309 -11.29 2.21 -15.17
C PHE A 309 -10.32 1.11 -15.65
N VAL A 310 -10.30 -0.03 -14.99
CA VAL A 310 -9.35 -1.12 -15.29
C VAL A 310 -9.60 -1.69 -16.68
N GLU A 311 -10.87 -1.92 -17.08
CA GLU A 311 -11.21 -2.45 -18.39
C GLU A 311 -10.76 -1.53 -19.55
N LYS A 312 -10.70 -0.23 -19.33
CA LYS A 312 -10.19 0.74 -20.32
C LYS A 312 -8.71 0.49 -20.66
N TYR A 313 -7.89 0.02 -19.71
CA TYR A 313 -6.43 -0.11 -19.91
C TYR A 313 -5.94 -1.57 -19.89
N VAL A 314 -6.61 -2.44 -19.16
CA VAL A 314 -6.29 -3.86 -19.01
C VAL A 314 -7.26 -4.75 -19.80
N GLY A 315 -8.40 -4.20 -20.28
CA GLY A 315 -9.30 -4.87 -21.21
C GLY A 315 -8.62 -5.17 -22.56
N GLY A 316 -8.95 -6.30 -23.21
CA GLY A 316 -8.55 -6.55 -24.59
C GLY A 316 -9.19 -5.52 -25.55
N GLU A 317 -8.66 -5.40 -26.77
CA GLU A 317 -9.41 -4.74 -27.84
C GLU A 317 -10.81 -5.38 -27.89
N PRO A 318 -11.89 -4.57 -28.08
CA PRO A 318 -13.21 -5.14 -28.26
C PRO A 318 -13.11 -6.17 -29.40
N GLU A 319 -13.60 -7.40 -29.16
CA GLU A 319 -13.79 -8.37 -30.22
C GLU A 319 -14.46 -7.61 -31.38
N GLN A 320 -13.73 -7.48 -32.47
CA GLN A 320 -14.32 -7.01 -33.72
C GLN A 320 -15.40 -8.03 -34.02
N THR A 321 -16.64 -7.70 -33.70
CA THR A 321 -17.79 -8.43 -34.22
C THR A 321 -17.66 -8.35 -35.74
N ASN A 322 -17.20 -9.45 -36.34
CA ASN A 322 -17.31 -9.66 -37.78
C ASN A 322 -18.81 -9.71 -38.14
N GLU A 323 -19.43 -8.52 -38.28
CA GLU A 323 -20.64 -8.38 -39.02
C GLU A 323 -20.33 -8.50 -40.52
N ASN A 324 -20.03 -9.73 -40.93
CA ASN A 324 -20.04 -10.10 -42.36
C ASN A 324 -20.22 -11.62 -42.42
N GLN A 325 -21.47 -12.06 -42.28
CA GLN A 325 -22.03 -13.23 -43.00
C GLN A 325 -23.52 -13.03 -43.25
#